data_629d48454405a015c688a2dd00f7be5b
#
_entry.id   629d48454405a015c688a2dd00f7be5b
#
_cell.length_a   1.000
_cell.length_b   1.000
_cell.length_c   1.000
_cell.angle_alpha   90.00
_cell.angle_beta   90.00
_cell.angle_gamma   90.00
#
_symmetry.space_group_name_H-M   'P 1'
#
loop_
_entity.id
_entity.type
_entity.pdbx_description
1 polymer ?
#
loop_
_entity_poly.entity_id
_entity_poly.type
_entity_poly.pdbx_seq_one_letter_code
_entity_poly.pdbx_strand_id
1 'polypeptide(L)'
;MAVSVQVLYPVGEGTTFDYDYYLSQHMAIVGDVMGEHIEITLVTKGLAGGPGVPAGYHAIATIVFANQSAMDAALANVGPALEDIPNFTNTEPQMLIGEVVG
;
A
#
# COMPACT_ATOMS: atom_id res chain seq x y z
N MET A 1 -10.64 -12.35 -13.46
CA MET A 1 -10.47 -10.88 -13.54
C MET A 1 -9.64 -10.43 -12.35
N ALA A 2 -8.48 -9.83 -12.63
CA ALA A 2 -7.61 -9.34 -11.57
C ALA A 2 -8.18 -8.06 -10.94
N VAL A 3 -8.03 -7.96 -9.62
CA VAL A 3 -8.41 -6.78 -8.86
C VAL A 3 -7.20 -6.27 -8.08
N SER A 4 -7.19 -5.02 -7.70
CA SER A 4 -6.10 -4.45 -6.94
C SER A 4 -6.59 -3.62 -5.76
N VAL A 5 -5.76 -3.57 -4.73
CA VAL A 5 -5.87 -2.62 -3.64
C VAL A 5 -4.66 -1.71 -3.72
N GLN A 6 -4.89 -0.41 -3.82
CA GLN A 6 -3.81 0.57 -3.72
C GLN A 6 -3.95 1.32 -2.41
N VAL A 7 -2.84 1.45 -1.69
CA VAL A 7 -2.75 2.24 -0.47
C VAL A 7 -1.84 3.43 -0.77
N LEU A 8 -2.40 4.63 -0.64
CA LEU A 8 -1.74 5.87 -1.01
C LEU A 8 -1.47 6.67 0.27
N TYR A 9 -0.23 7.09 0.45
CA TYR A 9 0.21 7.83 1.64
C TYR A 9 0.47 9.29 1.26
N PRO A 10 -0.54 10.19 1.42
CA PRO A 10 -0.40 11.57 0.96
C PRO A 10 0.63 12.35 1.75
N VAL A 11 1.32 13.24 1.04
CA VAL A 11 2.22 14.23 1.64
C VAL A 11 1.39 15.42 2.11
N GLY A 12 1.63 15.86 3.32
CA GLY A 12 1.00 17.05 3.89
C GLY A 12 1.95 17.73 4.86
N GLU A 13 1.53 18.86 5.42
CA GLU A 13 2.33 19.58 6.40
C GLU A 13 2.61 18.70 7.62
N GLY A 14 3.90 18.56 7.97
CA GLY A 14 4.30 17.76 9.13
C GLY A 14 4.24 16.26 8.97
N THR A 15 3.92 15.75 7.78
CA THR A 15 3.87 14.30 7.56
C THR A 15 5.27 13.73 7.34
N THR A 16 5.48 12.51 7.84
CA THR A 16 6.75 11.77 7.73
C THR A 16 6.47 10.35 7.27
N PHE A 17 7.49 9.70 6.70
CA PHE A 17 7.39 8.32 6.24
C PHE A 17 8.74 7.62 6.38
N ASP A 18 8.78 6.54 7.16
CA ASP A 18 9.98 5.73 7.36
C ASP A 18 10.02 4.59 6.34
N TYR A 19 10.74 4.82 5.24
CA TYR A 19 10.84 3.84 4.15
C TYR A 19 11.56 2.57 4.56
N ASP A 20 12.59 2.67 5.40
CA ASP A 20 13.34 1.49 5.84
C ASP A 20 12.46 0.56 6.67
N TYR A 21 11.73 1.11 7.61
CA TYR A 21 10.76 0.33 8.40
C TYR A 21 9.68 -0.25 7.49
N TYR A 22 9.13 0.57 6.60
CA TYR A 22 8.05 0.15 5.70
C TYR A 22 8.45 -1.05 4.86
N LEU A 23 9.61 -0.97 4.20
CA LEU A 23 10.06 -2.03 3.29
C LEU A 23 10.50 -3.29 4.02
N SER A 24 11.06 -3.19 5.24
CA SER A 24 11.56 -4.35 5.98
C SER A 24 10.52 -4.95 6.93
N GLN A 25 9.84 -4.12 7.73
CA GLN A 25 8.95 -4.61 8.78
C GLN A 25 7.49 -4.67 8.35
N HIS A 26 6.98 -3.58 7.77
CA HIS A 26 5.58 -3.51 7.38
C HIS A 26 5.25 -4.51 6.26
N MET A 27 6.08 -4.57 5.23
CA MET A 27 5.85 -5.50 4.11
C MET A 27 5.99 -6.96 4.54
N ALA A 28 6.78 -7.25 5.58
CA ALA A 28 6.84 -8.59 6.16
C ALA A 28 5.50 -8.97 6.81
N ILE A 29 4.87 -8.03 7.51
CA ILE A 29 3.53 -8.25 8.08
C ILE A 29 2.50 -8.48 6.98
N VAL A 30 2.54 -7.68 5.92
CA VAL A 30 1.65 -7.85 4.76
C VAL A 30 1.82 -9.24 4.16
N GLY A 31 3.06 -9.70 4.00
CA GLY A 31 3.35 -11.04 3.51
C GLY A 31 2.81 -12.14 4.42
N ASP A 32 2.94 -11.97 5.74
CA ASP A 32 2.48 -12.96 6.71
C ASP A 32 0.95 -13.10 6.73
N VAL A 33 0.23 -11.99 6.65
CA VAL A 33 -1.24 -12.01 6.80
C VAL A 33 -1.99 -12.15 5.49
N MET A 34 -1.40 -11.78 4.37
CA MET A 34 -2.07 -11.75 3.07
C MET A 34 -1.32 -12.45 1.95
N GLY A 35 -0.04 -12.81 2.16
CA GLY A 35 0.87 -13.22 1.09
C GLY A 35 0.38 -14.37 0.23
N GLU A 36 -0.30 -15.36 0.80
CA GLU A 36 -0.80 -16.52 0.05
C GLU A 36 -1.89 -16.15 -0.97
N HIS A 37 -2.53 -14.99 -0.80
CA HIS A 37 -3.59 -14.52 -1.69
C HIS A 37 -3.11 -13.50 -2.71
N ILE A 38 -1.88 -13.00 -2.57
CA ILE A 38 -1.33 -11.93 -3.40
C ILE A 38 -0.64 -12.51 -4.62
N GLU A 39 -0.92 -11.95 -5.81
CA GLU A 39 -0.16 -12.27 -7.01
C GLU A 39 1.07 -11.37 -7.15
N ILE A 40 0.88 -10.06 -7.02
CA ILE A 40 1.93 -9.07 -7.24
C ILE A 40 1.83 -7.98 -6.19
N THR A 41 2.98 -7.55 -5.67
CA THR A 41 3.08 -6.31 -4.90
C THR A 41 4.06 -5.38 -5.58
N LEU A 42 3.73 -4.10 -5.59
CA LEU A 42 4.60 -3.05 -6.11
C LEU A 42 4.50 -1.85 -5.18
N VAL A 43 5.65 -1.37 -4.70
CA VAL A 43 5.72 -0.16 -3.88
C VAL A 43 6.48 0.90 -4.66
N THR A 44 5.84 2.04 -4.86
CA THR A 44 6.45 3.18 -5.54
C THR A 44 6.68 4.30 -4.54
N LYS A 45 7.93 4.75 -4.42
CA LYS A 45 8.29 5.91 -3.62
C LYS A 45 8.05 7.18 -4.44
N GLY A 46 7.40 8.16 -3.85
CA GLY A 46 7.15 9.44 -4.51
C GLY A 46 8.43 10.22 -4.74
N LEU A 47 8.70 10.60 -6.00
CA LEU A 47 9.82 11.45 -6.38
C LEU A 47 9.34 12.80 -6.91
N ALA A 48 8.23 12.81 -7.65
CA ALA A 48 7.67 14.02 -8.24
C ALA A 48 6.20 13.75 -8.62
N GLY A 49 5.43 14.81 -8.75
CA GLY A 49 4.05 14.72 -9.27
C GLY A 49 3.97 14.97 -10.77
N GLY A 50 5.12 15.13 -11.41
CA GLY A 50 5.30 15.45 -12.82
C GLY A 50 6.58 16.29 -12.95
N PRO A 51 7.04 16.63 -14.17
CA PRO A 51 8.24 17.46 -14.35
C PRO A 51 8.11 18.80 -13.61
N GLY A 52 9.00 19.01 -12.61
CA GLY A 52 9.01 20.23 -11.82
C GLY A 52 7.90 20.37 -10.78
N VAL A 53 7.13 19.30 -10.54
CA VAL A 53 6.02 19.30 -9.57
C VAL A 53 6.42 18.42 -8.39
N PRO A 54 6.25 18.88 -7.12
CA PRO A 54 6.52 18.05 -5.95
C PRO A 54 5.63 16.81 -5.92
N ALA A 55 6.14 15.72 -5.34
CA ALA A 55 5.35 14.51 -5.15
C ALA A 55 4.17 14.78 -4.20
N GLY A 56 2.98 14.32 -4.58
CA GLY A 56 1.79 14.42 -3.73
C GLY A 56 1.64 13.28 -2.74
N TYR A 57 2.42 12.23 -2.89
CA TYR A 57 2.38 11.03 -2.04
C TYR A 57 3.79 10.62 -1.63
N HIS A 58 3.94 10.16 -0.39
CA HIS A 58 5.19 9.55 0.08
C HIS A 58 5.45 8.23 -0.64
N ALA A 59 4.40 7.43 -0.77
CA ALA A 59 4.47 6.14 -1.43
C ALA A 59 3.07 5.70 -1.86
N ILE A 60 3.03 4.81 -2.83
CA ILE A 60 1.82 4.10 -3.22
C ILE A 60 2.16 2.62 -3.26
N ALA A 61 1.42 1.81 -2.47
CA ALA A 61 1.51 0.36 -2.54
C ALA A 61 0.40 -0.16 -3.43
N THR A 62 0.77 -0.99 -4.40
CA THR A 62 -0.18 -1.65 -5.29
C THR A 62 -0.13 -3.15 -5.03
N ILE A 63 -1.26 -3.74 -4.66
CA ILE A 63 -1.38 -5.15 -4.35
C ILE A 63 -2.40 -5.75 -5.31
N VAL A 64 -1.98 -6.72 -6.11
CA VAL A 64 -2.83 -7.35 -7.14
C VAL A 64 -3.22 -8.74 -6.68
N PHE A 65 -4.49 -9.05 -6.81
CA PHE A 65 -5.08 -10.36 -6.53
C PHE A 65 -5.66 -10.96 -7.81
N ALA A 66 -5.66 -12.29 -7.90
CA ALA A 66 -6.17 -12.99 -9.09
C ALA A 66 -7.65 -12.70 -9.36
N ASN A 67 -8.43 -12.51 -8.29
CA ASN A 67 -9.87 -12.28 -8.37
C ASN A 67 -10.40 -11.68 -7.08
N GLN A 68 -11.68 -11.35 -7.07
CA GLN A 68 -12.36 -10.75 -5.91
C GLN A 68 -12.31 -11.65 -4.68
N SER A 69 -12.46 -12.97 -4.85
CA SER A 69 -12.44 -13.91 -3.73
C SER A 69 -11.09 -13.91 -3.01
N ALA A 70 -9.99 -13.86 -3.76
CA ALA A 70 -8.65 -13.79 -3.18
C ALA A 70 -8.46 -12.49 -2.40
N MET A 71 -8.91 -11.37 -2.94
CA MET A 71 -8.85 -10.08 -2.26
C MET A 71 -9.69 -10.09 -0.98
N ASP A 72 -10.91 -10.61 -1.03
CA ASP A 72 -11.79 -10.67 0.15
C ASP A 72 -11.16 -11.52 1.26
N ALA A 73 -10.55 -12.65 0.90
CA ALA A 73 -9.86 -13.51 1.86
C ALA A 73 -8.66 -12.80 2.49
N ALA A 74 -7.89 -12.07 1.69
CA ALA A 74 -6.74 -11.31 2.17
C ALA A 74 -7.17 -10.18 3.12
N LEU A 75 -8.18 -9.41 2.74
CA LEU A 75 -8.66 -8.28 3.55
C LEU A 75 -9.31 -8.73 4.86
N ALA A 76 -9.80 -9.96 4.93
CA ALA A 76 -10.33 -10.51 6.18
C ALA A 76 -9.25 -10.62 7.28
N ASN A 77 -7.97 -10.65 6.90
CA ASN A 77 -6.84 -10.78 7.82
C ASN A 77 -5.95 -9.53 7.89
N VAL A 78 -6.40 -8.40 7.36
CA VAL A 78 -5.58 -7.19 7.18
C VAL A 78 -5.31 -6.42 8.48
N GLY A 79 -6.01 -6.74 9.57
CA GLY A 79 -5.93 -6.00 10.83
C GLY A 79 -4.51 -5.69 11.30
N PRO A 80 -3.60 -6.69 11.41
CA PRO A 80 -2.22 -6.43 11.87
C PRO A 80 -1.46 -5.44 10.98
N ALA A 81 -1.68 -5.47 9.66
CA ALA A 81 -1.05 -4.53 8.75
C ALA A 81 -1.58 -3.10 8.95
N LEU A 82 -2.89 -2.94 9.18
CA LEU A 82 -3.48 -1.63 9.46
C LEU A 82 -2.99 -1.07 10.80
N GLU A 83 -2.87 -1.91 11.82
CA GLU A 83 -2.38 -1.53 13.14
C GLU A 83 -0.93 -1.07 13.10
N ASP A 84 -0.14 -1.55 12.16
CA ASP A 84 1.28 -1.22 12.03
C ASP A 84 1.54 0.14 11.39
N ILE A 85 0.56 0.72 10.70
CA ILE A 85 0.75 1.98 9.95
C ILE A 85 1.34 3.11 10.80
N PRO A 86 0.88 3.38 12.03
CA PRO A 86 1.47 4.44 12.85
C PRO A 86 2.95 4.28 13.16
N ASN A 87 3.50 3.07 12.99
CA ASN A 87 4.91 2.81 13.25
C ASN A 87 5.84 3.36 12.18
N PHE A 88 5.33 3.64 10.97
CA PHE A 88 6.17 4.17 9.88
C PHE A 88 5.70 5.51 9.33
N THR A 89 4.49 5.94 9.63
CA THR A 89 3.98 7.21 9.12
C THR A 89 2.93 7.81 10.03
N ASN A 90 2.81 9.13 9.98
CA ASN A 90 1.75 9.87 10.66
C ASN A 90 0.71 10.43 9.67
N THR A 91 0.84 10.14 8.38
CA THR A 91 -0.17 10.51 7.40
C THR A 91 -1.33 9.53 7.41
N GLU A 92 -2.53 9.99 7.09
CA GLU A 92 -3.69 9.13 6.97
C GLU A 92 -3.73 8.52 5.56
N PRO A 93 -3.64 7.18 5.43
CA PRO A 93 -3.64 6.55 4.12
C PRO A 93 -5.00 6.65 3.43
N GLN A 94 -4.95 6.74 2.11
CA GLN A 94 -6.10 6.62 1.24
C GLN A 94 -6.06 5.25 0.57
N MET A 95 -7.21 4.73 0.18
CA MET A 95 -7.30 3.44 -0.50
C MET A 95 -8.09 3.56 -1.80
N LEU A 96 -7.67 2.79 -2.80
CA LEU A 96 -8.45 2.54 -4.00
C LEU A 96 -8.54 1.03 -4.20
N ILE A 97 -9.75 0.52 -4.24
CA ILE A 97 -10.02 -0.88 -4.61
C ILE A 97 -10.62 -0.85 -6.00
N GLY A 98 -10.04 -1.60 -6.93
CA GLY A 98 -10.47 -1.53 -8.31
C GLY A 98 -10.16 -2.77 -9.13
N GLU A 99 -10.64 -2.75 -10.34
CA GLU A 99 -10.38 -3.76 -11.35
C GLU A 99 -9.12 -3.39 -12.14
N VAL A 100 -8.25 -4.35 -12.38
CA VAL A 100 -7.08 -4.14 -13.22
C VAL A 100 -7.54 -4.16 -14.68
N VAL A 101 -7.34 -3.06 -15.38
CA VAL A 101 -7.79 -2.89 -16.76
C VAL A 101 -6.66 -2.72 -17.77
N GLY A 102 -5.44 -2.76 -17.32
CA GLY A 102 -4.30 -2.59 -18.21
C GLY A 102 -2.98 -3.14 -17.67
#